data_5ffe64909e591da1a646be153a2bcae8
#
_entry.id   5ffe64909e591da1a646be153a2bcae8
#
_cell.length_a   1.000
_cell.length_b   1.000
_cell.length_c   1.000
_cell.angle_alpha   90.00
_cell.angle_beta   90.00
_cell.angle_gamma   90.00
#
_symmetry.space_group_name_H-M   'P 1'
#
loop_
_entity.id
_entity.type
_entity.pdbx_description
1 polymer ?
#
loop_
_entity_poly.entity_id
_entity_poly.type
_entity_poly.pdbx_seq_one_letter_code
_entity_poly.pdbx_strand_id
1 'polypeptide(L)' 'MSSEGAAAVDVQEIRKLEAYIKRLFGNPKLRVVPRPKKDDSAEVYLGDEFIGVLFVDDEDDERSYNFQMAILATDLDE' A
#
# COMPACT_ATOMS: atom_id res chain seq x y z
N MET A 1 -19.45 -17.10 2.13
CA MET A 1 -19.05 -16.72 1.90
C MET A 1 -18.69 -15.78 1.81
N SER A 2 -18.40 -15.40 1.85
CA SER A 2 -17.96 -14.60 1.81
C SER A 2 -17.73 -13.82 1.11
N SER A 3 -17.73 -13.38 0.66
CA SER A 3 -17.43 -12.76 -0.13
C SER A 3 -17.09 -11.60 0.11
N GLU A 4 -17.17 -11.22 0.73
CA GLU A 4 -16.80 -10.25 0.97
C GLU A 4 -15.60 -9.91 0.75
N GLY A 5 -14.89 -10.27 0.66
CA GLY A 5 -13.56 -9.98 0.40
C GLY A 5 -13.20 -9.43 -0.91
N ALA A 6 -14.17 -8.97 -1.63
CA ALA A 6 -13.83 -8.43 -2.94
C ALA A 6 -12.78 -7.35 -2.86
N ALA A 7 -12.83 -6.52 -1.81
CA ALA A 7 -11.89 -5.42 -1.70
C ALA A 7 -10.71 -5.74 -0.79
N ALA A 8 -10.66 -6.95 -0.27
CA ALA A 8 -9.60 -7.29 0.67
C ALA A 8 -8.25 -7.44 -0.04
N VAL A 9 -7.20 -7.07 0.64
CA VAL A 9 -5.84 -7.19 0.14
C VAL A 9 -5.22 -8.40 0.84
N ASP A 10 -4.95 -9.46 0.09
CA ASP A 10 -4.42 -10.66 0.71
C ASP A 10 -2.88 -10.63 0.71
N VAL A 11 -2.30 -11.65 1.31
CA VAL A 11 -0.86 -11.70 1.50
C VAL A 11 -0.13 -11.69 0.16
N GLN A 12 -0.66 -12.38 -0.82
CA GLN A 12 0.01 -12.43 -2.12
C GLN A 12 -0.04 -11.09 -2.81
N GLU A 13 -1.15 -10.38 -2.68
CA GLU A 13 -1.24 -9.04 -3.23
C GLU A 13 -0.25 -8.11 -2.56
N ILE A 14 -0.13 -8.23 -1.24
CA ILE A 14 0.82 -7.43 -0.49
C ILE A 14 2.24 -7.64 -1.03
N ARG A 15 2.59 -8.90 -1.26
CA ARG A 15 3.92 -9.20 -1.75
C ARG A 15 4.15 -8.66 -3.15
N LYS A 16 3.14 -8.75 -3.99
CA LYS A 16 3.25 -8.25 -5.36
C LYS A 16 3.37 -6.73 -5.38
N LEU A 17 2.59 -6.08 -4.54
CA LEU A 17 2.65 -4.63 -4.46
C LEU A 17 4.02 -4.19 -3.96
N GLU A 18 4.54 -4.88 -2.95
CA GLU A 18 5.84 -4.53 -2.41
C GLU A 18 6.94 -4.70 -3.46
N ALA A 19 6.90 -5.80 -4.18
CA ALA A 19 7.89 -6.04 -5.22
C ALA A 19 7.80 -4.98 -6.31
N TYR A 20 6.59 -4.62 -6.66
CA TYR A 20 6.38 -3.64 -7.72
C TYR A 20 6.92 -2.26 -7.33
N ILE A 21 6.57 -1.79 -6.13
CA ILE A 21 7.00 -0.44 -5.76
C ILE A 21 8.50 -0.39 -5.49
N LYS A 22 9.07 -1.49 -4.99
CA LYS A 22 10.52 -1.54 -4.84
C LYS A 22 11.21 -1.35 -6.19
N ARG A 23 10.70 -2.02 -7.18
CA ARG A 23 11.29 -1.92 -8.51
C ARG A 23 11.03 -0.57 -9.14
N LEU A 24 9.81 -0.08 -8.99
CA LEU A 24 9.41 1.17 -9.59
C LEU A 24 10.23 2.33 -9.04
N PHE A 25 10.40 2.36 -7.73
CA PHE A 25 11.13 3.44 -7.08
C PHE A 25 12.62 3.15 -6.97
N GLY A 26 13.02 1.93 -7.28
CA GLY A 26 14.42 1.57 -7.19
C GLY A 26 14.93 1.59 -5.75
N ASN A 27 14.08 1.22 -4.81
CA ASN A 27 14.47 1.28 -3.40
C ASN A 27 14.05 -0.01 -2.69
N PRO A 28 15.02 -0.86 -2.33
CA PRO A 28 14.71 -2.12 -1.69
C PRO A 28 14.24 -2.00 -0.25
N LYS A 29 14.28 -0.81 0.32
CA LYS A 29 13.82 -0.61 1.67
C LYS A 29 12.33 -0.34 1.77
N LEU A 30 11.65 -0.27 0.65
CA LEU A 30 10.20 -0.08 0.66
C LEU A 30 9.52 -1.35 1.13
N ARG A 31 8.54 -1.21 2.00
CA ARG A 31 7.80 -2.33 2.54
C ARG A 31 6.32 -2.03 2.52
N VAL A 32 5.53 -3.05 2.24
CA VAL A 32 4.07 -2.94 2.28
C VAL A 32 3.59 -3.85 3.40
N VAL A 33 2.86 -3.28 4.34
CA VAL A 33 2.44 -3.97 5.55
C VAL A 33 0.92 -3.96 5.64
N PRO A 34 0.29 -5.10 5.87
CA PRO A 34 -1.16 -5.13 5.98
C PRO A 34 -1.63 -4.40 7.23
N ARG A 35 -2.82 -3.84 7.16
CA ARG A 35 -3.40 -3.14 8.29
C ARG A 35 -4.32 -4.10 9.03
N PRO A 36 -4.11 -4.29 10.33
CA PRO A 36 -4.83 -5.34 11.05
C PRO A 36 -6.35 -5.21 11.02
N LYS A 37 -6.86 -4.00 11.03
CA LYS A 37 -8.29 -3.79 11.10
C LYS A 37 -8.87 -3.23 9.82
N LYS A 38 -8.05 -3.14 8.79
CA LYS A 38 -8.49 -2.61 7.50
C LYS A 38 -7.94 -3.49 6.42
N ASP A 39 -8.79 -4.26 5.80
CA ASP A 39 -8.32 -5.18 4.79
C ASP A 39 -8.46 -4.66 3.37
N ASP A 40 -8.90 -3.40 3.21
CA ASP A 40 -8.96 -2.79 1.89
C ASP A 40 -7.79 -1.82 1.67
N SER A 41 -6.80 -1.85 2.55
CA SER A 41 -5.67 -0.96 2.41
C SER A 41 -4.46 -1.57 3.11
N ALA A 42 -3.30 -1.00 2.82
CA ALA A 42 -2.06 -1.45 3.42
C ALA A 42 -1.18 -0.24 3.67
N GLU A 43 -0.28 -0.37 4.63
CA GLU A 43 0.64 0.70 4.96
C GLU A 43 1.93 0.54 4.19
N VAL A 44 2.54 1.66 3.84
CA VAL A 44 3.81 1.65 3.13
C VAL A 44 4.86 2.29 4.01
N TYR A 45 5.97 1.58 4.14
CA TYR A 45 7.10 2.03 4.96
C TYR A 45 8.34 2.12 4.10
N LEU A 46 9.19 3.05 4.46
CA LEU A 46 10.54 3.13 3.90
C LEU A 46 11.48 2.85 5.05
N GLY A 47 12.02 1.65 5.09
CA GLY A 47 12.73 1.23 6.27
C GLY A 47 11.78 1.13 7.44
N ASP A 48 12.03 1.92 8.46
CA ASP A 48 11.16 1.95 9.63
C ASP A 48 10.19 3.13 9.63
N GLU A 49 10.23 3.92 8.59
CA GLU A 49 9.43 5.13 8.55
C GLU A 49 8.14 4.91 7.77
N PHE A 50 7.02 5.22 8.40
CA PHE A 50 5.73 5.15 7.73
C PHE A 50 5.62 6.31 6.75
N ILE A 51 5.33 6.02 5.49
CA ILE A 51 5.29 7.07 4.48
C ILE A 51 3.94 7.18 3.79
N GLY A 52 3.09 6.18 3.84
CA GLY A 52 1.83 6.33 3.15
C GLY A 52 0.96 5.09 3.23
N VAL A 53 -0.12 5.12 2.48
CA VAL A 53 -1.12 4.06 2.49
C VAL A 53 -1.49 3.71 1.06
N LEU A 54 -1.62 2.43 0.80
CA LEU A 54 -2.12 1.94 -0.47
C LEU A 54 -3.57 1.51 -0.27
N PHE A 55 -4.44 2.01 -1.11
CA PHE A 55 -5.86 1.67 -1.08
C PHE A 55 -6.22 0.84 -2.28
N VAL A 56 -7.03 -0.17 -2.07
CA VAL A 56 -7.55 -0.98 -3.15
C VAL A 56 -8.79 -0.30 -3.72
N ASP A 57 -8.84 -0.20 -5.03
CA ASP A 57 -9.98 0.34 -5.73
C ASP A 57 -10.46 -0.74 -6.68
N ASP A 58 -11.66 -1.24 -6.44
CA ASP A 58 -12.17 -2.39 -7.16
C ASP A 58 -13.44 -1.99 -7.89
N GLU A 59 -13.29 -1.26 -8.98
CA GLU A 59 -14.40 -0.73 -9.73
C GLU A 59 -14.48 -1.34 -11.11
N ASP A 60 -15.68 -1.59 -11.57
CA ASP A 60 -15.91 -2.01 -12.96
C ASP A 60 -15.06 -3.18 -13.37
N ASP A 61 -14.96 -4.17 -12.51
CA ASP A 61 -14.19 -5.36 -12.82
C ASP A 61 -12.72 -5.09 -12.97
N GLU A 62 -12.30 -3.89 -12.68
CA GLU A 62 -10.90 -3.57 -12.78
C GLU A 62 -10.38 -3.23 -11.41
N ARG A 63 -9.31 -3.89 -11.01
CA ARG A 63 -8.75 -3.69 -9.69
C ARG A 63 -7.51 -2.84 -9.80
N SER A 64 -7.49 -1.76 -9.08
CA SER A 64 -6.33 -0.87 -9.07
C SER A 64 -5.97 -0.52 -7.65
N TYR A 65 -4.83 0.12 -7.50
CA TYR A 65 -4.32 0.47 -6.19
C TYR A 65 -3.85 1.91 -6.22
N ASN A 66 -4.23 2.65 -5.19
CA ASN A 66 -3.84 4.05 -5.10
C ASN A 66 -2.91 4.25 -3.92
N PHE A 67 -1.77 4.84 -4.17
CA PHE A 67 -0.79 5.12 -3.13
C PHE A 67 -0.94 6.58 -2.73
N GLN A 68 -1.17 6.79 -1.46
CA GLN A 68 -1.37 8.13 -0.93
C GLN A 68 -0.32 8.42 0.11
N MET A 69 0.36 9.52 -0.05
CA MET A 69 1.46 9.88 0.81
C MET A 69 1.29 11.33 1.25
N ALA A 70 1.39 11.58 2.54
CA ALA A 70 1.29 12.92 3.06
C ALA A 70 2.69 13.47 3.28
N ILE A 71 2.93 14.65 2.74
CA ILE A 71 4.20 15.33 2.95
C ILE A 71 3.89 16.57 3.75
N LEU A 72 4.42 16.62 4.95
CA LEU A 72 4.15 17.73 5.83
C LEU A 72 5.12 18.87 5.53
N ALA A 73 4.66 20.10 5.81
CA ALA A 73 5.52 21.24 5.57
C ALA A 73 6.83 21.13 6.35
N THR A 74 6.75 20.54 7.54
CA THR A 74 7.95 20.36 8.35
C THR A 74 8.93 19.37 7.74
N ASP A 75 8.44 18.47 6.88
CA ASP A 75 9.34 17.54 6.20
C ASP A 75 10.21 18.25 5.21
N LEU A 76 9.79 19.40 4.76
CA LEU A 76 10.53 20.16 3.74
C LEU A 76 11.55 21.10 4.36
N ASP A 77 11.50 21.27 5.64
CA ASP A 77 12.46 22.12 6.33
C ASP A 77 13.74 21.36 6.53
N GLU A 78 14.82 21.98 6.11
CA GLU A 78 16.07 21.27 6.23
C GLU A 78 16.93 21.78 7.30
#